data_3d8546c2da78698bb8056c506692e93c
#
_entry.id   3d8546c2da78698bb8056c506692e93c
#
_cell.length_a   1.000
_cell.length_b   1.000
_cell.length_c   1.000
_cell.angle_alpha   90.00
_cell.angle_beta   90.00
_cell.angle_gamma   90.00
#
_symmetry.space_group_name_H-M   'P 1'
#
loop_
_entity.id
_entity.type
_entity.pdbx_description
1 polymer ?
#
loop_
_entity_poly.entity_id
_entity_poly.type
_entity_poly.pdbx_seq_one_letter_code
_entity_poly.pdbx_strand_id
1 'polypeptide(L)'
;MQGVPLQFSDEKDRARFRHLEQLPGVELYHAHISRYAFEPHTHEAFGIGVIEQGAERFRYRGSQHIAAANSIVTMNPDELHTGEAETADGWRYRMIYLEPDRLEAITGVRDWWFSEVVREDPLRS
;
A
#
# COMPACT_ATOMS: atom_id res chain seq x y z
N MET A 1 3.11 -12.46 1.77
CA MET A 1 1.98 -11.56 2.08
C MET A 1 0.78 -11.94 1.22
N GLN A 2 -0.34 -12.19 1.85
CA GLN A 2 -1.57 -12.53 1.13
C GLN A 2 -2.14 -11.31 0.42
N GLY A 3 -2.72 -11.54 -0.75
CA GLY A 3 -3.42 -10.49 -1.47
C GLY A 3 -2.55 -9.55 -2.30
N VAL A 4 -1.22 -9.81 -2.37
CA VAL A 4 -0.31 -8.98 -3.17
C VAL A 4 0.15 -9.78 -4.38
N PRO A 5 -0.29 -9.41 -5.58
CA PRO A 5 0.11 -10.14 -6.78
C PRO A 5 1.53 -9.81 -7.21
N LEU A 6 2.20 -10.80 -7.80
CA LEU A 6 3.55 -10.67 -8.35
C LEU A 6 3.58 -10.90 -9.86
N GLN A 7 2.53 -11.53 -10.39
CA GLN A 7 2.42 -11.82 -11.82
C GLN A 7 1.13 -11.22 -12.36
N PHE A 8 1.25 -10.63 -13.53
CA PHE A 8 0.15 -9.91 -14.16
C PHE A 8 0.00 -10.37 -15.60
N SER A 9 -1.22 -10.29 -16.13
CA SER A 9 -1.50 -10.65 -17.52
C SER A 9 -0.99 -9.61 -18.51
N ASP A 10 -0.86 -8.35 -18.11
CA ASP A 10 -0.34 -7.27 -18.97
C ASP A 10 1.11 -6.99 -18.57
N GLU A 11 2.01 -6.93 -19.55
CA GLU A 11 3.44 -6.69 -19.31
C GLU A 11 3.75 -5.29 -18.78
N LYS A 12 2.80 -4.36 -18.88
CA LYS A 12 2.94 -3.02 -18.31
C LYS A 12 2.80 -3.02 -16.80
N ASP A 13 2.22 -4.08 -16.25
CA ASP A 13 2.06 -4.24 -14.82
C ASP A 13 3.19 -5.11 -14.29
N ARG A 14 3.85 -4.64 -13.24
CA ARG A 14 4.97 -5.39 -12.64
C ARG A 14 5.10 -5.05 -11.18
N ALA A 15 5.63 -6.01 -10.42
CA ALA A 15 5.85 -5.82 -9.00
C ALA A 15 7.04 -6.66 -8.53
N ARG A 16 7.65 -6.20 -7.44
CA ARG A 16 8.67 -6.95 -6.70
C ARG A 16 8.29 -6.98 -5.24
N PHE A 17 8.55 -8.12 -4.63
CA PHE A 17 8.24 -8.38 -3.24
C PHE A 17 9.53 -8.80 -2.53
N ARG A 18 9.79 -8.25 -1.35
CA ARG A 18 10.96 -8.61 -0.55
C ARG A 18 10.55 -8.95 0.86
N HIS A 19 11.07 -10.06 1.33
CA HIS A 19 10.95 -10.49 2.70
C HIS A 19 12.33 -10.31 3.34
N LEU A 20 12.40 -9.61 4.46
CA LEU A 20 13.67 -9.29 5.12
C LEU A 20 13.92 -10.29 6.25
N GLU A 21 14.97 -11.12 6.12
CA GLU A 21 15.29 -12.13 7.13
C GLU A 21 15.64 -11.51 8.49
N GLN A 22 16.28 -10.34 8.48
CA GLN A 22 16.68 -9.66 9.70
C GLN A 22 15.53 -8.95 10.40
N LEU A 23 14.40 -8.81 9.72
CA LEU A 23 13.22 -8.11 10.24
C LEU A 23 11.97 -8.94 10.02
N PRO A 24 11.79 -10.02 10.80
CA PRO A 24 10.59 -10.84 10.69
C PRO A 24 9.33 -10.00 10.87
N GLY A 25 8.30 -10.26 10.06
CA GLY A 25 7.06 -9.50 10.11
C GLY A 25 7.09 -8.18 9.32
N VAL A 26 8.16 -7.92 8.58
CA VAL A 26 8.30 -6.76 7.71
C VAL A 26 8.48 -7.22 6.28
N GLU A 27 7.63 -6.73 5.37
CA GLU A 27 7.68 -7.08 3.97
C GLU A 27 7.60 -5.82 3.11
N LEU A 28 8.32 -5.83 1.99
CA LEU A 28 8.40 -4.68 1.09
C LEU A 28 7.80 -5.06 -0.26
N TYR A 29 7.01 -4.16 -0.82
CA TYR A 29 6.38 -4.34 -2.12
C TYR A 29 6.63 -3.09 -2.96
N HIS A 30 7.10 -3.27 -4.20
CA HIS A 30 7.34 -2.17 -5.11
C HIS A 30 6.69 -2.53 -6.44
N ALA A 31 5.77 -1.71 -6.91
CA ALA A 31 4.96 -2.03 -8.07
C ALA A 31 4.75 -0.83 -8.99
N HIS A 32 4.56 -1.13 -10.26
CA HIS A 32 4.08 -0.19 -11.27
C HIS A 32 2.87 -0.84 -11.93
N ILE A 33 1.71 -0.23 -11.75
CA ILE A 33 0.42 -0.78 -12.16
C ILE A 33 -0.26 0.19 -13.12
N SER A 34 -0.61 -0.29 -14.31
CA SER A 34 -1.32 0.49 -15.33
C SER A 34 -2.68 -0.09 -15.66
N ARG A 35 -2.77 -1.43 -15.77
CA ARG A 35 -3.96 -2.13 -16.26
C ARG A 35 -4.67 -2.92 -15.18
N TYR A 36 -3.91 -3.49 -14.26
CA TYR A 36 -4.46 -4.35 -13.23
C TYR A 36 -5.31 -3.53 -12.24
N ALA A 37 -6.45 -4.07 -11.85
CA ALA A 37 -7.28 -3.51 -10.79
C ALA A 37 -7.27 -4.49 -9.62
N PHE A 38 -6.83 -4.03 -8.46
CA PHE A 38 -6.88 -4.82 -7.23
C PHE A 38 -8.34 -4.92 -6.80
N GLU A 39 -8.87 -6.14 -6.78
CA GLU A 39 -10.21 -6.36 -6.29
C GLU A 39 -10.28 -6.17 -4.78
N PRO A 40 -11.49 -6.02 -4.21
CA PRO A 40 -11.62 -5.87 -2.76
C PRO A 40 -10.89 -6.97 -2.01
N HIS A 41 -9.98 -6.59 -1.13
CA HIS A 41 -9.18 -7.53 -0.36
C HIS A 41 -8.75 -6.89 0.96
N THR A 42 -8.24 -7.72 1.86
CA THR A 42 -7.70 -7.29 3.15
C THR A 42 -6.29 -7.85 3.32
N HIS A 43 -5.55 -7.27 4.24
CA HIS A 43 -4.26 -7.80 4.68
C HIS A 43 -4.30 -7.97 6.19
N GLU A 44 -3.50 -8.90 6.70
CA GLU A 44 -3.37 -9.11 8.15
C GLU A 44 -2.34 -8.17 8.77
N ALA A 45 -1.75 -7.29 7.97
CA ALA A 45 -0.68 -6.40 8.37
C ALA A 45 -1.08 -4.94 8.18
N PHE A 46 -0.40 -4.06 8.90
CA PHE A 46 -0.45 -2.63 8.60
C PHE A 46 0.28 -2.36 7.30
N GLY A 47 -0.21 -1.42 6.51
CA GLY A 47 0.46 -0.97 5.30
C GLY A 47 0.80 0.50 5.36
N ILE A 48 2.02 0.85 4.96
CA ILE A 48 2.46 2.23 4.81
C ILE A 48 3.09 2.34 3.44
N GLY A 49 2.57 3.22 2.61
CA GLY A 49 3.04 3.34 1.25
C GLY A 49 3.31 4.76 0.81
N VAL A 50 4.16 4.87 -0.20
CA VAL A 50 4.48 6.14 -0.85
C VAL A 50 4.16 6.00 -2.33
N ILE A 51 3.42 6.96 -2.87
CA ILE A 51 3.17 7.03 -4.30
C ILE A 51 4.33 7.79 -4.94
N GLU A 52 5.06 7.12 -5.81
CA GLU A 52 6.24 7.71 -6.46
C GLU A 52 5.91 8.43 -7.75
N GLN A 53 5.00 7.87 -8.54
CA GLN A 53 4.57 8.44 -9.83
C GLN A 53 3.10 8.13 -10.06
N GLY A 54 2.42 9.02 -10.78
CA GLY A 54 1.03 8.83 -11.15
C GLY A 54 0.08 9.03 -9.99
N ALA A 55 -1.03 8.34 -10.04
CA ALA A 55 -2.04 8.40 -9.00
C ALA A 55 -2.81 7.08 -8.92
N GLU A 56 -3.18 6.73 -7.71
CA GLU A 56 -4.00 5.57 -7.40
C GLU A 56 -5.42 6.04 -7.05
N ARG A 57 -6.43 5.31 -7.54
CA ARG A 57 -7.82 5.44 -7.08
C ARG A 57 -8.17 4.17 -6.31
N PHE A 58 -8.69 4.33 -5.11
CA PHE A 58 -9.02 3.17 -4.28
C PHE A 58 -10.20 3.47 -3.36
N ARG A 59 -10.88 2.40 -2.95
CA ARG A 59 -11.94 2.48 -1.94
C ARG A 59 -11.41 1.91 -0.63
N TYR A 60 -11.72 2.60 0.44
CA TYR A 60 -11.29 2.22 1.78
C TYR A 60 -12.32 2.74 2.78
N ARG A 61 -12.79 1.89 3.66
CA ARG A 61 -13.83 2.22 4.65
C ARG A 61 -15.08 2.80 4.01
N GLY A 62 -15.47 2.27 2.85
CA GLY A 62 -16.66 2.71 2.17
C GLY A 62 -16.55 4.03 1.42
N SER A 63 -15.40 4.65 1.40
CA SER A 63 -15.16 5.92 0.70
C SER A 63 -14.13 5.73 -0.41
N GLN A 64 -14.25 6.54 -1.46
CA GLN A 64 -13.27 6.56 -2.53
C GLN A 64 -12.21 7.62 -2.26
N HIS A 65 -10.96 7.24 -2.52
CA HIS A 65 -9.80 8.10 -2.32
C HIS A 65 -8.95 8.13 -3.58
N ILE A 66 -8.22 9.23 -3.76
CA ILE A 66 -7.21 9.36 -4.81
C ILE A 66 -5.92 9.79 -4.13
N ALA A 67 -4.86 9.03 -4.38
CA ALA A 67 -3.53 9.34 -3.85
C ALA A 67 -2.59 9.60 -5.02
N ALA A 68 -2.09 10.82 -5.12
CA ALA A 68 -1.18 11.24 -6.18
C ALA A 68 0.28 11.12 -5.72
N ALA A 69 1.21 11.37 -6.64
CA ALA A 69 2.64 11.32 -6.34
C ALA A 69 2.98 12.18 -5.12
N ASN A 70 3.87 11.67 -4.28
CA ASN A 70 4.32 12.25 -3.02
C ASN A 70 3.30 12.15 -1.87
N SER A 71 2.21 11.41 -2.08
CA SER A 71 1.29 11.09 -0.99
C SER A 71 1.76 9.85 -0.23
N ILE A 72 1.39 9.79 1.05
CA ILE A 72 1.58 8.62 1.90
C ILE A 72 0.20 7.99 2.09
N VAL A 73 0.12 6.68 1.90
CA VAL A 73 -1.10 5.90 2.10
C VAL A 73 -0.89 5.00 3.31
N THR A 74 -1.86 4.95 4.22
CA THR A 74 -1.80 4.08 5.38
C THR A 74 -3.03 3.18 5.43
N MET A 75 -2.83 1.95 5.87
CA MET A 75 -3.88 0.96 5.99
C MET A 75 -3.75 0.20 7.30
N ASN A 76 -4.87 -0.09 7.92
CA ASN A 76 -4.93 -0.92 9.11
C ASN A 76 -5.22 -2.37 8.73
N PRO A 77 -4.86 -3.33 9.59
CA PRO A 77 -5.17 -4.74 9.31
C PRO A 77 -6.67 -4.97 9.12
N ASP A 78 -6.99 -5.90 8.25
CA ASP A 78 -8.34 -6.44 8.05
C ASP A 78 -9.38 -5.45 7.52
N GLU A 79 -8.96 -4.32 6.99
CA GLU A 79 -9.86 -3.36 6.36
C GLU A 79 -9.90 -3.57 4.85
N LEU A 80 -11.10 -3.72 4.32
CA LEU A 80 -11.32 -4.00 2.91
C LEU A 80 -10.98 -2.79 2.04
N HIS A 81 -10.22 -3.03 0.97
CA HIS A 81 -9.84 -1.96 0.05
C HIS A 81 -9.61 -2.49 -1.36
N THR A 82 -9.65 -1.58 -2.33
CA THR A 82 -9.38 -1.83 -3.74
C THR A 82 -8.18 -1.00 -4.17
N GLY A 83 -7.84 -1.02 -5.46
CA GLY A 83 -6.80 -0.16 -6.01
C GLY A 83 -6.71 -0.29 -7.52
N GLU A 84 -6.60 0.84 -8.20
CA GLU A 84 -6.37 0.88 -9.63
C GLU A 84 -5.71 2.19 -10.03
N ALA A 85 -5.14 2.23 -11.23
CA ALA A 85 -4.51 3.44 -11.72
C ALA A 85 -5.56 4.48 -12.06
N GLU A 86 -5.34 5.71 -11.60
CA GLU A 86 -6.18 6.85 -11.94
C GLU A 86 -5.81 7.42 -13.30
N THR A 87 -4.53 7.31 -13.69
CA THR A 87 -4.01 7.88 -14.92
C THR A 87 -3.60 6.78 -15.90
N ALA A 88 -3.60 7.10 -17.21
CA ALA A 88 -3.26 6.15 -18.27
C ALA A 88 -1.83 5.62 -18.16
N ASP A 89 -0.92 6.42 -17.61
CA ASP A 89 0.48 6.03 -17.42
C ASP A 89 0.68 5.11 -16.21
N GLY A 90 -0.38 4.89 -15.45
CA GLY A 90 -0.33 4.03 -14.29
C GLY A 90 0.14 4.75 -13.04
N TRP A 91 0.40 3.95 -12.00
CA TRP A 91 0.94 4.48 -10.77
C TRP A 91 2.06 3.58 -10.26
N ARG A 92 3.12 4.20 -9.77
CA ARG A 92 4.26 3.48 -9.18
C ARG A 92 4.31 3.79 -7.70
N TYR A 93 4.46 2.75 -6.88
CA TYR A 93 4.42 2.90 -5.44
C TYR A 93 5.26 1.87 -4.72
N ARG A 94 5.61 2.20 -3.47
CA ARG A 94 6.29 1.31 -2.55
C ARG A 94 5.43 1.15 -1.32
N MET A 95 5.29 -0.09 -0.85
CA MET A 95 4.57 -0.40 0.38
C MET A 95 5.48 -1.13 1.34
N ILE A 96 5.33 -0.81 2.62
CA ILE A 96 5.90 -1.58 3.72
C ILE A 96 4.73 -2.19 4.45
N TYR A 97 4.74 -3.52 4.58
CA TYR A 97 3.75 -4.24 5.36
C TYR A 97 4.37 -4.68 6.66
N LEU A 98 3.70 -4.38 7.77
CA LEU A 98 4.18 -4.64 9.12
C LEU A 98 3.14 -5.46 9.87
N GLU A 99 3.54 -6.64 10.36
CA GLU A 99 2.67 -7.39 11.25
C GLU A 99 2.42 -6.58 12.53
N PRO A 100 1.22 -6.70 13.14
CA PRO A 100 0.88 -5.90 14.33
C PRO A 100 1.91 -5.98 15.46
N ASP A 101 2.46 -7.16 15.71
CA ASP A 101 3.47 -7.33 16.76
C ASP A 101 4.74 -6.54 16.47
N ARG A 102 5.11 -6.45 15.18
CA ARG A 102 6.30 -5.70 14.78
C ARG A 102 6.08 -4.20 14.96
N LEU A 103 4.91 -3.71 14.62
CA LEU A 103 4.59 -2.29 14.81
C LEU A 103 4.55 -1.94 16.29
N GLU A 104 4.00 -2.81 17.12
CA GLU A 104 4.01 -2.64 18.57
C GLU A 104 5.45 -2.56 19.11
N ALA A 105 6.34 -3.44 18.61
CA ALA A 105 7.75 -3.43 19.03
C ALA A 105 8.45 -2.14 18.66
N ILE A 106 8.11 -1.55 17.51
CA ILE A 106 8.73 -0.31 17.02
C ILE A 106 8.18 0.92 17.76
N THR A 107 6.86 0.98 17.96
CA THR A 107 6.21 2.17 18.50
C THR A 107 6.04 2.13 20.02
N GLY A 108 6.04 0.94 20.61
CA GLY A 108 5.69 0.76 22.02
C GLY A 108 4.20 0.88 22.30
N VAL A 109 3.37 0.97 21.27
CA VAL A 109 1.92 1.12 21.38
C VAL A 109 1.22 -0.16 20.93
N ARG A 110 0.42 -0.74 21.83
CA ARG A 110 -0.26 -2.01 21.57
C ARG A 110 -1.40 -1.90 20.57
N ASP A 111 -2.20 -0.86 20.70
CA ASP A 111 -3.41 -0.71 19.90
C ASP A 111 -3.24 0.40 18.86
N TRP A 112 -2.14 0.34 18.13
CA TRP A 112 -1.86 1.33 17.08
C TRP A 112 -2.95 1.30 16.01
N TRP A 113 -3.32 2.47 15.53
CA TRP A 113 -4.34 2.60 14.50
C TRP A 113 -4.09 3.87 13.69
N PHE A 114 -4.10 3.74 12.37
CA PHE A 114 -4.01 4.89 11.50
C PHE A 114 -5.41 5.48 11.31
N SER A 115 -5.57 6.76 11.62
CA SER A 115 -6.84 7.47 11.44
C SER A 115 -6.97 8.08 10.04
N GLU A 116 -5.85 8.46 9.43
CA GLU A 116 -5.83 9.01 8.08
C GLU A 116 -5.43 7.95 7.07
N VAL A 117 -6.10 7.95 5.91
CA VAL A 117 -5.84 6.98 4.84
C VAL A 117 -4.82 7.52 3.84
N VAL A 118 -4.96 8.80 3.48
CA VAL A 118 -4.07 9.48 2.52
C VAL A 118 -3.57 10.77 3.16
N ARG A 119 -2.27 11.01 3.02
CA ARG A 119 -1.64 12.22 3.53
C ARG A 119 -0.59 12.70 2.54
N GLU A 120 -0.65 13.99 2.19
CA GLU A 120 0.39 14.60 1.37
C GLU A 120 1.61 14.88 2.23
N ASP A 121 2.80 14.71 1.63
CA ASP A 121 4.05 15.03 2.31
C ASP A 121 4.22 16.55 2.34
N PRO A 122 4.15 17.20 3.52
CA PRO A 122 4.23 18.65 3.62
C PRO A 122 5.59 19.21 3.20
N LEU A 123 6.61 18.38 3.17
CA LEU A 123 7.95 18.81 2.75
C LEU A 123 8.11 18.81 1.23
N ARG A 124 7.15 18.28 0.50
CA ARG A 124 7.20 18.14 -0.97
C ARG A 124 6.05 18.85 -1.68
N SER A 125 5.14 19.38 -0.95
CA SER A 125 4.00 20.10 -1.52
C SER A 125 4.36 21.52 -1.94
#